data_4b49a54fa18c5976b941c1a7e1f482aa
#
_entry.id   4b49a54fa18c5976b941c1a7e1f482aa
#
_cell.length_a   1.000
_cell.length_b   1.000
_cell.length_c   1.000
_cell.angle_alpha   90.00
_cell.angle_beta   90.00
_cell.angle_gamma   90.00
#
_symmetry.space_group_name_H-M   'P 1'
#
loop_
_entity.id
_entity.type
_entity.pdbx_description
1 polymer ?
#
loop_
_entity_poly.entity_id
_entity_poly.type
_entity_poly.pdbx_seq_one_letter_code
_entity_poly.pdbx_strand_id
1 'polypeptide(L)'
;MIRKIYTLLILGLCLGFAACGDDNDGLDPNAAAPVINFPMEQLDVDLNKVDNLPVVAVIKSQAGLQSVTMKLQTVEGVTEYKTVTDFFNPNSYSLSENLEYNANYEAFIIEATDKLNHVTSGTLPIAVTDVMARPVITFDPEEIVYDEMDENPVIPRTTFEVVSEAGLKVVEVYLVSATGQESKGSVELNGKKDFSYDEMINYKEGDKGFKVKAVDIYDNVTISTLPVEYRTVPIPVLTLPELPIFATTDAKQGVPVKVESVRGVHEVIIYRIENGQEIEVLREQKNGEKQLDYTPEIDFTETTSQIKVVVSDGRVGKEAVGTVKAYVNMDVATVNISSKT
;
A
#
# COMPACT_ATOMS: atom_id res chain seq x y z
N MET A 1 -10.86 2.56 30.13
CA MET A 1 -9.54 2.26 29.56
C MET A 1 -9.57 0.86 28.96
N ILE A 2 -9.76 0.73 27.67
CA ILE A 2 -9.83 -0.56 26.97
C ILE A 2 -8.62 -0.58 26.01
N ARG A 3 -7.56 -1.31 26.41
CA ARG A 3 -6.44 -1.60 25.52
C ARG A 3 -6.93 -2.53 24.39
N LYS A 4 -6.99 -2.03 23.19
CA LYS A 4 -7.24 -2.87 22.00
C LYS A 4 -5.94 -3.59 21.67
N ILE A 5 -5.91 -4.89 21.93
CA ILE A 5 -4.85 -5.79 21.49
C ILE A 5 -5.07 -6.04 19.99
N TYR A 6 -4.19 -5.53 19.14
CA TYR A 6 -4.16 -5.88 17.73
C TYR A 6 -3.43 -7.21 17.58
N THR A 7 -4.19 -8.28 17.43
CA THR A 7 -3.65 -9.58 17.03
C THR A 7 -3.35 -9.55 15.54
N LEU A 8 -2.07 -9.39 15.18
CA LEU A 8 -1.63 -9.49 13.80
C LEU A 8 -1.58 -10.97 13.42
N LEU A 9 -2.58 -11.43 12.68
CA LEU A 9 -2.63 -12.78 12.13
C LEU A 9 -1.76 -12.83 10.87
N ILE A 10 -0.51 -13.27 11.00
CA ILE A 10 0.35 -13.52 9.83
C ILE A 10 -0.05 -14.87 9.26
N LEU A 11 -0.79 -14.85 8.16
CA LEU A 11 -1.14 -16.03 7.36
C LEU A 11 0.09 -16.43 6.53
N GLY A 12 0.84 -17.44 6.99
CA GLY A 12 1.96 -18.01 6.25
C GLY A 12 1.50 -18.69 4.96
N LEU A 13 1.89 -18.15 3.81
CA LEU A 13 1.67 -18.76 2.50
C LEU A 13 2.77 -19.81 2.26
N CYS A 14 2.47 -21.09 2.45
CA CYS A 14 3.34 -22.21 2.10
C CYS A 14 3.36 -22.37 0.57
N LEU A 15 4.41 -21.90 -0.11
CA LEU A 15 4.72 -22.32 -1.46
C LEU A 15 5.63 -23.55 -1.38
N GLY A 16 5.05 -24.73 -1.60
CA GLY A 16 5.80 -25.98 -1.72
C GLY A 16 6.59 -26.02 -3.02
N PHE A 17 7.91 -26.03 -2.93
CA PHE A 17 8.78 -26.49 -4.00
C PHE A 17 9.13 -27.95 -3.74
N ALA A 18 8.58 -28.85 -4.55
CA ALA A 18 9.03 -30.23 -4.62
C ALA A 18 10.36 -30.26 -5.38
N ALA A 19 11.48 -30.29 -4.66
CA ALA A 19 12.77 -30.68 -5.21
C ALA A 19 12.99 -32.17 -4.90
N CYS A 20 12.92 -33.04 -5.90
CA CYS A 20 13.44 -34.40 -5.84
C CYS A 20 14.97 -34.32 -5.77
N GLY A 21 15.53 -34.61 -4.61
CA GLY A 21 16.91 -34.95 -4.38
C GLY A 21 16.89 -36.16 -3.46
N ASP A 22 17.23 -37.34 -4.02
CA ASP A 22 17.28 -38.60 -3.34
C ASP A 22 18.67 -38.72 -2.64
N ASP A 23 18.78 -38.10 -1.46
CA ASP A 23 19.85 -38.37 -0.49
C ASP A 23 19.17 -38.79 0.82
N ASN A 24 18.97 -40.09 0.93
CA ASN A 24 18.27 -40.72 2.05
C ASN A 24 19.18 -40.77 3.28
N ASP A 25 19.35 -39.64 3.96
CA ASP A 25 20.13 -39.48 5.19
C ASP A 25 19.50 -40.19 6.42
N GLY A 26 18.57 -41.12 6.19
CA GLY A 26 17.92 -41.89 7.26
C GLY A 26 16.89 -41.03 8.06
N LEU A 27 16.50 -39.88 7.55
CA LEU A 27 15.48 -39.01 8.18
C LEU A 27 14.09 -39.60 7.95
N ASP A 28 13.26 -39.65 9.00
CA ASP A 28 11.84 -39.99 8.86
C ASP A 28 11.09 -38.82 8.13
N PRO A 29 10.58 -39.05 6.91
CA PRO A 29 9.87 -38.02 6.16
C PRO A 29 8.57 -37.57 6.84
N ASN A 30 8.08 -38.28 7.85
CA ASN A 30 6.91 -37.94 8.65
C ASN A 30 7.30 -37.30 10.00
N ALA A 31 8.56 -36.95 10.22
CA ALA A 31 8.97 -36.28 11.44
C ALA A 31 8.19 -34.97 11.64
N ALA A 32 7.77 -34.75 12.87
CA ALA A 32 7.06 -33.50 13.21
C ALA A 32 7.99 -32.29 13.10
N ALA A 33 7.41 -31.15 12.76
CA ALA A 33 8.10 -29.85 12.75
C ALA A 33 8.75 -29.56 14.12
N PRO A 34 9.79 -28.71 14.17
CA PRO A 34 10.44 -28.31 15.40
C PRO A 34 9.46 -27.76 16.44
N VAL A 35 9.75 -27.96 17.71
CA VAL A 35 8.98 -27.44 18.84
C VAL A 35 9.86 -26.50 19.64
N ILE A 36 9.37 -25.27 19.86
CA ILE A 36 10.04 -24.24 20.65
C ILE A 36 9.30 -24.10 21.98
N ASN A 37 10.02 -24.27 23.09
CA ASN A 37 9.48 -24.13 24.43
C ASN A 37 10.20 -23.02 25.19
N PHE A 38 9.47 -21.99 25.56
CA PHE A 38 9.92 -20.98 26.53
C PHE A 38 9.49 -21.40 27.93
N PRO A 39 10.34 -21.25 28.97
CA PRO A 39 10.01 -21.60 30.36
C PRO A 39 9.04 -20.59 30.98
N MET A 40 8.75 -19.48 30.29
CA MET A 40 7.87 -18.40 30.72
C MET A 40 7.01 -17.93 29.55
N GLU A 41 5.85 -17.38 29.86
CA GLU A 41 4.93 -16.82 28.85
C GLU A 41 5.31 -15.37 28.44
N GLN A 42 6.02 -14.66 29.31
CA GLN A 42 6.46 -13.29 29.11
C GLN A 42 7.74 -13.05 29.91
N LEU A 43 8.62 -12.22 29.39
CA LEU A 43 9.81 -11.75 30.09
C LEU A 43 9.58 -10.33 30.61
N ASP A 44 9.54 -10.16 31.93
CA ASP A 44 9.38 -8.86 32.58
C ASP A 44 10.77 -8.28 32.89
N VAL A 45 11.08 -7.15 32.27
CA VAL A 45 12.37 -6.44 32.41
C VAL A 45 12.15 -5.11 33.10
N ASP A 46 12.78 -4.89 34.25
CA ASP A 46 12.77 -3.63 34.98
C ASP A 46 14.11 -2.91 34.80
N LEU A 47 14.15 -1.94 33.88
CA LEU A 47 15.37 -1.19 33.58
C LEU A 47 15.91 -0.36 34.77
N ASN A 48 15.11 -0.19 35.81
CA ASN A 48 15.55 0.48 37.01
C ASN A 48 16.39 -0.39 37.95
N LYS A 49 16.35 -1.72 37.71
CA LYS A 49 17.07 -2.71 38.57
C LYS A 49 18.34 -3.25 37.94
N VAL A 50 18.62 -2.92 36.66
CA VAL A 50 19.83 -3.32 35.92
C VAL A 50 20.10 -4.83 36.03
N ASP A 51 19.23 -5.63 35.45
CA ASP A 51 19.48 -7.05 35.39
C ASP A 51 19.51 -7.54 33.95
N ASN A 52 20.65 -8.07 33.54
CA ASN A 52 20.77 -8.83 32.29
C ASN A 52 20.02 -10.15 32.46
N LEU A 53 18.73 -10.14 32.19
CA LEU A 53 17.90 -11.33 32.20
C LEU A 53 18.15 -12.12 30.91
N PRO A 54 18.61 -13.40 30.98
CA PRO A 54 18.77 -14.19 29.77
C PRO A 54 17.42 -14.59 29.18
N VAL A 55 17.30 -14.53 27.86
CA VAL A 55 16.26 -15.25 27.14
C VAL A 55 16.62 -16.72 27.11
N VAL A 56 15.75 -17.57 27.63
CA VAL A 56 15.95 -19.01 27.70
C VAL A 56 14.87 -19.73 26.90
N ALA A 57 15.28 -20.70 26.07
CA ALA A 57 14.34 -21.56 25.35
C ALA A 57 14.97 -22.95 25.12
N VAL A 58 14.12 -23.96 24.91
CA VAL A 58 14.50 -25.28 24.47
C VAL A 58 13.82 -25.57 23.14
N ILE A 59 14.63 -25.86 22.13
CA ILE A 59 14.18 -26.18 20.78
C ILE A 59 14.42 -27.65 20.54
N LYS A 60 13.40 -28.40 20.12
CA LYS A 60 13.49 -29.84 19.83
C LYS A 60 13.05 -30.10 18.39
N SER A 61 13.77 -31.01 17.71
CA SER A 61 13.42 -31.47 16.36
C SER A 61 13.66 -32.99 16.24
N GLN A 62 12.68 -33.72 15.71
CA GLN A 62 12.82 -35.12 15.41
C GLN A 62 13.73 -35.36 14.18
N ALA A 63 13.60 -34.51 13.17
CA ALA A 63 14.41 -34.55 11.96
C ALA A 63 15.83 -33.98 12.15
N GLY A 64 16.08 -33.35 13.30
CA GLY A 64 17.31 -32.61 13.57
C GLY A 64 17.25 -31.17 13.05
N LEU A 65 17.75 -30.23 13.83
CA LEU A 65 17.80 -28.82 13.48
C LEU A 65 18.81 -28.56 12.36
N GLN A 66 18.42 -27.73 11.40
CA GLN A 66 19.26 -27.17 10.35
C GLN A 66 19.71 -25.75 10.73
N SER A 67 18.77 -24.92 11.23
CA SER A 67 19.08 -23.57 11.70
C SER A 67 18.13 -23.13 12.81
N VAL A 68 18.62 -22.25 13.66
CA VAL A 68 17.82 -21.50 14.64
C VAL A 68 18.16 -20.03 14.47
N THR A 69 17.21 -19.23 13.98
CA THR A 69 17.34 -17.79 13.80
C THR A 69 16.61 -17.07 14.93
N MET A 70 17.30 -16.18 15.61
CA MET A 70 16.80 -15.34 16.65
C MET A 70 16.58 -13.94 16.10
N LYS A 71 15.43 -13.35 16.41
CA LYS A 71 15.04 -12.01 15.96
C LYS A 71 14.56 -11.19 17.15
N LEU A 72 14.81 -9.89 17.10
CA LEU A 72 14.30 -8.93 18.07
C LEU A 72 13.19 -8.11 17.42
N GLN A 73 12.04 -8.07 18.07
CA GLN A 73 10.97 -7.16 17.73
C GLN A 73 11.09 -5.94 18.62
N THR A 74 11.07 -4.77 18.00
CA THR A 74 11.05 -3.46 18.65
C THR A 74 9.89 -2.65 18.10
N VAL A 75 9.65 -1.47 18.68
CA VAL A 75 8.66 -0.49 18.14
C VAL A 75 8.94 -0.07 16.69
N GLU A 76 10.18 -0.24 16.20
CA GLU A 76 10.59 0.10 14.83
C GLU A 76 10.43 -1.08 13.85
N GLY A 77 10.24 -2.30 14.35
CA GLY A 77 10.06 -3.52 13.56
C GLY A 77 10.90 -4.69 14.05
N VAL A 78 10.99 -5.72 13.20
CA VAL A 78 11.71 -6.96 13.50
C VAL A 78 13.07 -6.95 12.81
N THR A 79 14.12 -7.23 13.57
CA THR A 79 15.50 -7.36 13.07
C THR A 79 16.07 -8.71 13.44
N GLU A 80 16.89 -9.30 12.55
CA GLU A 80 17.64 -10.50 12.88
C GLU A 80 18.75 -10.16 13.91
N TYR A 81 18.79 -10.95 14.98
CA TYR A 81 19.79 -10.82 16.04
C TYR A 81 20.96 -11.78 15.83
N LYS A 82 20.64 -13.07 15.60
CA LYS A 82 21.66 -14.12 15.48
C LYS A 82 21.07 -15.35 14.81
N THR A 83 21.87 -16.06 14.00
CA THR A 83 21.53 -17.37 13.44
C THR A 83 22.58 -18.40 13.86
N VAL A 84 22.11 -19.57 14.33
CA VAL A 84 22.92 -20.73 14.70
C VAL A 84 22.62 -21.84 13.72
N THR A 85 23.67 -22.43 13.15
CA THR A 85 23.63 -23.57 12.20
C THR A 85 24.41 -24.78 12.66
N ASP A 86 25.28 -24.61 13.67
CA ASP A 86 26.07 -25.68 14.27
C ASP A 86 25.49 -26.13 15.60
N PHE A 87 25.08 -27.38 15.70
CA PHE A 87 24.47 -27.94 16.89
C PHE A 87 25.28 -29.16 17.38
N PHE A 88 25.67 -29.13 18.66
CA PHE A 88 26.26 -30.30 19.30
C PHE A 88 25.28 -31.49 19.30
N ASN A 89 24.01 -31.21 19.53
CA ASN A 89 22.92 -32.17 19.39
C ASN A 89 21.85 -31.57 18.48
N PRO A 90 21.74 -32.04 17.24
CA PRO A 90 20.78 -31.50 16.29
C PRO A 90 19.31 -31.75 16.69
N ASN A 91 19.04 -32.73 17.55
CA ASN A 91 17.66 -33.01 17.98
C ASN A 91 17.19 -32.16 19.17
N SER A 92 18.14 -31.47 19.84
CA SER A 92 17.79 -30.58 20.98
C SER A 92 18.82 -29.49 21.15
N TYR A 93 18.37 -28.25 21.08
CA TYR A 93 19.17 -27.05 21.32
C TYR A 93 18.62 -26.27 22.51
N SER A 94 19.48 -25.98 23.49
CA SER A 94 19.15 -25.13 24.64
C SER A 94 19.73 -23.75 24.41
N LEU A 95 18.86 -22.75 24.28
CA LEU A 95 19.21 -21.37 24.12
C LEU A 95 19.32 -20.68 25.49
N SER A 96 20.35 -19.87 25.67
CA SER A 96 20.49 -18.91 26.75
C SER A 96 21.25 -17.70 26.22
N GLU A 97 20.52 -16.60 25.90
CA GLU A 97 21.10 -15.37 25.35
C GLU A 97 20.90 -14.20 26.31
N ASN A 98 22.00 -13.52 26.63
CA ASN A 98 21.95 -12.27 27.40
C ASN A 98 21.74 -11.10 26.44
N LEU A 99 20.69 -10.33 26.67
CA LEU A 99 20.37 -9.13 25.87
C LEU A 99 20.62 -7.87 26.71
N GLU A 100 21.10 -6.84 26.06
CA GLU A 100 21.10 -5.48 26.62
C GLU A 100 19.74 -4.85 26.32
N TYR A 101 18.83 -4.92 27.28
CA TYR A 101 17.46 -4.43 27.09
C TYR A 101 17.39 -2.90 27.06
N ASN A 102 16.46 -2.41 26.27
CA ASN A 102 16.04 -1.02 26.28
C ASN A 102 14.50 -0.91 26.21
N ALA A 103 13.98 0.27 26.41
CA ALA A 103 12.53 0.49 26.47
C ALA A 103 11.78 0.18 25.17
N ASN A 104 12.48 0.01 24.04
CA ASN A 104 11.85 -0.22 22.73
C ASN A 104 11.62 -1.70 22.42
N TYR A 105 12.13 -2.64 23.23
CA TYR A 105 11.93 -4.07 22.99
C TYR A 105 10.50 -4.50 23.30
N GLU A 106 9.91 -5.29 22.40
CA GLU A 106 8.55 -5.81 22.49
C GLU A 106 8.49 -7.33 22.56
N ALA A 107 9.38 -8.03 21.82
CA ALA A 107 9.43 -9.48 21.83
C ALA A 107 10.78 -10.02 21.37
N PHE A 108 11.08 -11.25 21.79
CA PHE A 108 12.11 -12.10 21.22
C PHE A 108 11.47 -13.22 20.41
N ILE A 109 11.88 -13.38 19.16
CA ILE A 109 11.31 -14.35 18.23
C ILE A 109 12.40 -15.39 17.90
N ILE A 110 12.02 -16.65 17.98
CA ILE A 110 12.86 -17.77 17.54
C ILE A 110 12.19 -18.42 16.34
N GLU A 111 12.95 -18.63 15.27
CA GLU A 111 12.53 -19.36 14.09
C GLU A 111 13.46 -20.56 13.92
N ALA A 112 12.92 -21.77 14.04
CA ALA A 112 13.66 -23.02 13.95
C ALA A 112 13.31 -23.74 12.65
N THR A 113 14.34 -24.11 11.88
CA THR A 113 14.22 -24.91 10.66
C THR A 113 14.89 -26.26 10.88
N ASP A 114 14.24 -27.34 10.50
CA ASP A 114 14.80 -28.69 10.55
C ASP A 114 15.40 -29.14 9.21
N LYS A 115 16.04 -30.32 9.19
CA LYS A 115 16.63 -30.87 7.98
C LYS A 115 15.63 -31.33 6.92
N LEU A 116 14.33 -31.36 7.24
CA LEU A 116 13.22 -31.58 6.31
C LEU A 116 12.63 -30.26 5.81
N ASN A 117 13.23 -29.11 6.18
CA ASN A 117 12.77 -27.76 5.88
C ASN A 117 11.40 -27.40 6.51
N HIS A 118 11.00 -28.07 7.58
CA HIS A 118 9.89 -27.60 8.37
C HIS A 118 10.34 -26.41 9.21
N VAL A 119 9.53 -25.35 9.21
CA VAL A 119 9.81 -24.10 9.94
C VAL A 119 8.79 -23.93 11.05
N THR A 120 9.25 -23.66 12.25
CA THR A 120 8.41 -23.27 13.39
C THR A 120 8.91 -21.95 13.96
N SER A 121 7.98 -21.04 14.26
CA SER A 121 8.25 -19.77 14.92
C SER A 121 7.64 -19.76 16.32
N GLY A 122 8.41 -19.29 17.31
CA GLY A 122 7.95 -19.03 18.66
C GLY A 122 8.28 -17.60 19.07
N THR A 123 7.37 -16.96 19.80
CA THR A 123 7.52 -15.58 20.25
C THR A 123 7.42 -15.50 21.77
N LEU A 124 8.40 -14.87 22.41
CA LEU A 124 8.38 -14.51 23.82
C LEU A 124 8.17 -13.02 23.95
N PRO A 125 7.00 -12.56 24.42
CA PRO A 125 6.76 -11.15 24.69
C PRO A 125 7.74 -10.62 25.74
N ILE A 126 8.17 -9.35 25.59
CA ILE A 126 9.01 -8.64 26.53
C ILE A 126 8.23 -7.43 27.06
N ALA A 127 7.99 -7.39 28.36
CA ALA A 127 7.41 -6.24 29.04
C ALA A 127 8.51 -5.46 29.73
N VAL A 128 8.79 -4.26 29.21
CA VAL A 128 9.82 -3.38 29.78
C VAL A 128 9.18 -2.34 30.68
N THR A 129 9.67 -2.22 31.92
CA THR A 129 9.32 -1.15 32.84
C THR A 129 10.49 -0.16 32.91
N ASP A 130 10.21 1.12 32.62
CA ASP A 130 11.15 2.23 32.69
C ASP A 130 10.59 3.34 33.58
N VAL A 131 11.47 4.17 34.15
CA VAL A 131 11.10 5.35 34.98
C VAL A 131 10.49 6.45 34.13
N MET A 132 10.96 6.60 32.89
CA MET A 132 10.59 7.69 32.02
C MET A 132 9.48 7.27 31.03
N ALA A 133 8.41 8.07 31.02
CA ALA A 133 7.36 7.90 30.01
C ALA A 133 7.89 8.20 28.60
N ARG A 134 7.55 7.34 27.65
CA ARG A 134 7.86 7.57 26.23
C ARG A 134 7.19 8.85 25.71
N PRO A 135 7.70 9.46 24.63
CA PRO A 135 7.00 10.55 23.97
C PRO A 135 5.55 10.22 23.64
N VAL A 136 4.66 11.18 23.80
CA VAL A 136 3.24 11.06 23.44
C VAL A 136 2.99 11.88 22.20
N ILE A 137 2.37 11.25 21.18
CA ILE A 137 1.98 11.89 19.92
C ILE A 137 0.47 12.00 19.90
N THR A 138 -0.05 13.21 19.68
CA THR A 138 -1.49 13.48 19.58
C THR A 138 -1.79 14.16 18.26
N PHE A 139 -2.70 13.59 17.47
CA PHE A 139 -3.17 14.16 16.21
C PHE A 139 -4.48 14.93 16.42
N ASP A 140 -4.62 16.04 15.70
CA ASP A 140 -5.86 16.79 15.60
C ASP A 140 -5.98 17.36 14.15
N PRO A 141 -6.85 16.81 13.30
CA PRO A 141 -7.83 15.72 13.56
C PRO A 141 -7.20 14.33 13.72
N GLU A 142 -7.98 13.37 14.23
CA GLU A 142 -7.54 11.97 14.41
C GLU A 142 -7.50 11.15 13.11
N GLU A 143 -8.05 11.69 12.01
CA GLU A 143 -7.99 11.13 10.67
C GLU A 143 -8.05 12.24 9.61
N ILE A 144 -7.48 11.98 8.45
CA ILE A 144 -7.59 12.86 7.27
C ILE A 144 -8.49 12.18 6.25
N VAL A 145 -9.52 12.89 5.80
CA VAL A 145 -10.37 12.47 4.68
C VAL A 145 -10.18 13.48 3.55
N TYR A 146 -9.67 13.03 2.41
CA TYR A 146 -9.62 13.80 1.18
C TYR A 146 -10.63 13.22 0.20
N ASP A 147 -11.61 14.03 -0.23
CA ASP A 147 -12.69 13.60 -1.11
C ASP A 147 -12.59 14.33 -2.46
N GLU A 148 -12.32 13.58 -3.53
CA GLU A 148 -12.29 14.12 -4.90
C GLU A 148 -13.68 14.60 -5.37
N MET A 149 -14.77 14.25 -4.65
CA MET A 149 -16.12 14.73 -4.97
C MET A 149 -16.33 16.19 -4.61
N ASP A 150 -15.57 16.73 -3.69
CA ASP A 150 -15.68 18.14 -3.32
C ASP A 150 -15.39 19.02 -4.53
N GLU A 151 -16.26 19.98 -4.78
CA GLU A 151 -16.13 20.93 -5.90
C GLU A 151 -14.86 21.79 -5.77
N ASN A 152 -14.45 22.07 -4.55
CA ASN A 152 -13.22 22.78 -4.21
C ASN A 152 -12.48 22.00 -3.10
N PRO A 153 -11.76 20.93 -3.43
CA PRO A 153 -11.08 20.13 -2.42
C PRO A 153 -10.02 21.00 -1.73
N VAL A 154 -10.22 21.21 -0.44
CA VAL A 154 -9.24 21.93 0.38
C VAL A 154 -8.10 20.96 0.71
N ILE A 155 -6.86 21.39 0.48
CA ILE A 155 -5.69 20.61 0.94
C ILE A 155 -5.79 20.53 2.46
N PRO A 156 -5.92 19.32 3.05
CA PRO A 156 -6.10 19.20 4.48
C PRO A 156 -4.83 19.61 5.22
N ARG A 157 -5.03 20.25 6.37
CA ARG A 157 -3.94 20.52 7.31
C ARG A 157 -3.67 19.26 8.11
N THR A 158 -2.41 18.92 8.23
CA THR A 158 -1.93 17.82 9.08
C THR A 158 -1.32 18.44 10.32
N THR A 159 -1.99 18.25 11.45
CA THR A 159 -1.60 18.86 12.72
C THR A 159 -1.36 17.78 13.76
N PHE A 160 -0.27 17.87 14.48
CA PHE A 160 -0.02 17.02 15.64
C PHE A 160 0.88 17.72 16.68
N GLU A 161 0.79 17.22 17.89
CA GLU A 161 1.68 17.60 18.99
C GLU A 161 2.45 16.39 19.50
N VAL A 162 3.69 16.60 19.90
CA VAL A 162 4.53 15.62 20.58
C VAL A 162 4.99 16.20 21.92
N VAL A 163 4.78 15.43 22.98
CA VAL A 163 5.22 15.81 24.33
C VAL A 163 6.10 14.71 24.93
N SER A 164 7.21 15.08 25.54
CA SER A 164 8.10 14.18 26.26
C SER A 164 8.57 14.80 27.57
N GLU A 165 8.35 14.09 28.68
CA GLU A 165 8.89 14.52 30.00
C GLU A 165 10.41 14.52 30.02
N ALA A 166 11.04 13.57 29.34
CA ALA A 166 12.48 13.44 29.21
C ALA A 166 13.10 14.53 28.32
N GLY A 167 12.33 15.08 27.38
CA GLY A 167 12.77 15.95 26.31
C GLY A 167 13.01 15.20 25.01
N LEU A 168 12.66 15.81 23.91
CA LEU A 168 12.73 15.25 22.56
C LEU A 168 14.15 15.39 21.99
N LYS A 169 14.64 14.34 21.36
CA LYS A 169 15.88 14.32 20.56
C LYS A 169 15.57 14.67 19.13
N VAL A 170 14.65 13.91 18.50
CA VAL A 170 14.27 14.09 17.11
C VAL A 170 12.81 13.70 16.88
N VAL A 171 12.14 14.40 15.95
CA VAL A 171 10.85 14.02 15.41
C VAL A 171 11.00 13.86 13.89
N GLU A 172 10.63 12.69 13.39
CA GLU A 172 10.66 12.33 11.97
C GLU A 172 9.24 12.11 11.46
N VAL A 173 8.95 12.58 10.25
CA VAL A 173 7.63 12.48 9.63
C VAL A 173 7.69 11.82 8.26
N TYR A 174 6.71 10.95 7.97
CA TYR A 174 6.66 10.14 6.77
C TYR A 174 5.25 10.09 6.20
N LEU A 175 5.14 10.13 4.88
CA LEU A 175 3.92 9.78 4.17
C LEU A 175 3.96 8.28 3.84
N VAL A 176 2.92 7.55 4.23
CA VAL A 176 2.82 6.09 4.05
C VAL A 176 1.84 5.79 2.94
N SER A 177 2.26 4.98 1.97
CA SER A 177 1.45 4.48 0.88
C SER A 177 1.44 2.96 0.81
N ALA A 178 0.68 2.38 -0.10
CA ALA A 178 0.68 0.93 -0.34
C ALA A 178 2.04 0.38 -0.82
N THR A 179 2.89 1.23 -1.40
CA THR A 179 4.20 0.85 -1.99
C THR A 179 5.38 1.17 -1.08
N GLY A 180 5.17 1.82 0.06
CA GLY A 180 6.22 2.16 1.01
C GLY A 180 5.98 3.47 1.75
N GLN A 181 7.05 4.05 2.27
CA GLN A 181 7.01 5.33 2.97
C GLN A 181 7.99 6.33 2.37
N GLU A 182 7.59 7.60 2.32
CA GLU A 182 8.38 8.74 1.86
C GLU A 182 8.64 9.68 3.05
N SER A 183 9.91 10.03 3.30
CA SER A 183 10.24 11.01 4.35
C SER A 183 9.75 12.41 3.94
N LYS A 184 9.05 13.08 4.85
CA LYS A 184 8.58 14.46 4.69
C LYS A 184 9.38 15.45 5.54
N GLY A 185 10.21 14.96 6.45
CA GLY A 185 11.11 15.80 7.24
C GLY A 185 11.62 15.13 8.50
N SER A 186 12.61 15.77 9.08
CA SER A 186 13.17 15.42 10.39
C SER A 186 13.59 16.70 11.10
N VAL A 187 13.30 16.82 12.38
CA VAL A 187 13.60 17.99 13.22
C VAL A 187 14.33 17.56 14.47
N GLU A 188 15.58 18.04 14.62
CA GLU A 188 16.36 17.88 15.86
C GLU A 188 15.87 18.88 16.92
N LEU A 189 15.54 18.39 18.11
CA LEU A 189 14.88 19.19 19.16
C LEU A 189 15.74 19.46 20.38
N ASN A 190 16.89 18.80 20.51
CA ASN A 190 17.90 19.08 21.54
C ASN A 190 17.34 19.16 22.97
N GLY A 191 16.44 18.25 23.33
CA GLY A 191 15.86 18.16 24.68
C GLY A 191 14.63 19.06 24.92
N LYS A 192 14.06 19.70 23.89
CA LYS A 192 12.76 20.38 24.03
C LYS A 192 11.68 19.39 24.46
N LYS A 193 10.77 19.81 25.33
CA LYS A 193 9.74 18.93 25.88
C LYS A 193 8.50 18.83 25.03
N ASP A 194 8.31 19.74 24.10
CA ASP A 194 7.16 19.82 23.21
C ASP A 194 7.58 20.15 21.78
N PHE A 195 6.80 19.66 20.83
CA PHE A 195 6.92 19.98 19.41
C PHE A 195 5.53 19.97 18.77
N SER A 196 5.22 21.03 18.03
CA SER A 196 3.97 21.14 17.25
C SER A 196 4.28 21.19 15.77
N TYR A 197 3.48 20.48 15.00
CA TYR A 197 3.53 20.42 13.54
C TYR A 197 2.19 20.86 12.96
N ASP A 198 2.20 21.71 11.94
CA ASP A 198 0.99 22.23 11.29
C ASP A 198 1.31 22.58 9.83
N GLU A 199 1.12 21.62 8.92
CA GLU A 199 1.45 21.77 7.51
C GLU A 199 0.31 21.30 6.60
N MET A 200 0.21 21.90 5.41
CA MET A 200 -0.65 21.44 4.34
C MET A 200 0.05 20.34 3.56
N ILE A 201 -0.48 19.12 3.64
CA ILE A 201 0.05 17.97 2.91
C ILE A 201 -0.81 17.66 1.70
N ASN A 202 -0.20 17.66 0.51
CA ASN A 202 -0.88 17.27 -0.72
C ASN A 202 -0.93 15.75 -0.84
N TYR A 203 -1.97 15.16 -0.25
CA TYR A 203 -2.21 13.71 -0.33
C TYR A 203 -2.61 13.29 -1.74
N LYS A 204 -2.25 12.05 -2.11
CA LYS A 204 -2.51 11.45 -3.42
C LYS A 204 -3.28 10.14 -3.26
N GLU A 205 -3.89 9.72 -4.36
CA GLU A 205 -4.48 8.38 -4.44
C GLU A 205 -3.42 7.31 -4.08
N GLY A 206 -3.76 6.45 -3.13
CA GLY A 206 -2.86 5.42 -2.61
C GLY A 206 -2.13 5.76 -1.32
N ASP A 207 -2.17 7.02 -0.86
CA ASP A 207 -1.70 7.38 0.48
C ASP A 207 -2.62 6.75 1.54
N LYS A 208 -2.03 6.23 2.61
CA LYS A 208 -2.72 5.47 3.66
C LYS A 208 -2.58 6.06 5.04
N GLY A 209 -1.56 6.88 5.25
CA GLY A 209 -1.31 7.47 6.55
C GLY A 209 -0.16 8.45 6.57
N PHE A 210 -0.17 9.30 7.58
CA PHE A 210 0.94 10.18 7.91
C PHE A 210 1.57 9.69 9.22
N LYS A 211 2.77 9.12 9.12
CA LYS A 211 3.47 8.49 10.23
C LYS A 211 4.41 9.48 10.90
N VAL A 212 4.36 9.53 12.21
CA VAL A 212 5.26 10.31 13.06
C VAL A 212 6.07 9.36 13.94
N LYS A 213 7.38 9.54 13.95
CA LYS A 213 8.30 8.88 14.88
C LYS A 213 8.93 9.95 15.76
N ALA A 214 8.76 9.82 17.05
CA ALA A 214 9.36 10.70 18.07
C ALA A 214 10.36 9.91 18.92
N VAL A 215 11.54 10.48 19.08
CA VAL A 215 12.63 9.90 19.89
C VAL A 215 12.99 10.90 20.98
N ASP A 216 13.07 10.45 22.24
CA ASP A 216 13.53 11.29 23.34
C ASP A 216 15.05 11.21 23.54
N ILE A 217 15.57 11.99 24.50
CA ILE A 217 17.02 12.04 24.78
C ILE A 217 17.59 10.74 25.37
N TYR A 218 16.73 9.80 25.79
CA TYR A 218 17.11 8.47 26.28
C TYR A 218 16.89 7.38 25.22
N ASP A 219 16.66 7.78 23.95
CA ASP A 219 16.39 6.92 22.81
C ASP A 219 15.09 6.08 22.94
N ASN A 220 14.16 6.49 23.80
CA ASN A 220 12.81 5.92 23.80
C ASN A 220 12.05 6.38 22.56
N VAL A 221 11.45 5.44 21.83
CA VAL A 221 10.78 5.69 20.56
C VAL A 221 9.26 5.53 20.71
N THR A 222 8.52 6.49 20.19
CA THR A 222 7.08 6.35 19.93
C THR A 222 6.82 6.55 18.46
N ILE A 223 6.03 5.64 17.88
CA ILE A 223 5.54 5.74 16.50
C ILE A 223 4.03 5.78 16.52
N SER A 224 3.46 6.74 15.82
CA SER A 224 2.02 6.85 15.62
C SER A 224 1.70 7.20 14.17
N THR A 225 0.56 6.76 13.68
CA THR A 225 0.14 7.02 12.30
C THR A 225 -1.26 7.61 12.29
N LEU A 226 -1.39 8.80 11.70
CA LEU A 226 -2.65 9.43 11.38
C LEU A 226 -3.22 8.74 10.13
N PRO A 227 -4.39 8.11 10.18
CA PRO A 227 -5.01 7.51 9.01
C PRO A 227 -5.33 8.54 7.94
N VAL A 228 -5.11 8.17 6.67
CA VAL A 228 -5.49 8.99 5.51
C VAL A 228 -6.43 8.17 4.64
N GLU A 229 -7.65 8.66 4.46
CA GLU A 229 -8.63 8.15 3.51
C GLU A 229 -8.67 9.06 2.29
N TYR A 230 -8.23 8.54 1.14
CA TYR A 230 -8.35 9.23 -0.14
C TYR A 230 -9.53 8.63 -0.91
N ARG A 231 -10.63 9.40 -1.02
CA ARG A 231 -11.85 8.99 -1.74
C ARG A 231 -11.72 9.38 -3.19
N THR A 232 -11.50 8.39 -4.04
CA THR A 232 -11.42 8.58 -5.50
C THR A 232 -12.80 8.63 -6.12
N VAL A 233 -12.90 9.39 -7.21
CA VAL A 233 -14.08 9.40 -8.08
C VAL A 233 -13.75 8.65 -9.36
N PRO A 234 -14.63 7.76 -9.87
CA PRO A 234 -14.44 7.12 -11.15
C PRO A 234 -14.22 8.12 -12.27
N ILE A 235 -13.38 7.80 -13.24
CA ILE A 235 -13.28 8.57 -14.49
C ILE A 235 -14.60 8.51 -15.24
N PRO A 236 -14.90 9.49 -16.11
CA PRO A 236 -16.11 9.44 -16.94
C PRO A 236 -16.20 8.12 -17.72
N VAL A 237 -17.41 7.58 -17.87
CA VAL A 237 -17.69 6.42 -18.71
C VAL A 237 -18.14 6.92 -20.07
N LEU A 238 -17.33 6.69 -21.10
CA LEU A 238 -17.61 7.06 -22.48
C LEU A 238 -18.13 5.86 -23.26
N THR A 239 -19.30 6.02 -23.91
CA THR A 239 -19.86 5.03 -24.82
C THR A 239 -19.95 5.61 -26.22
N LEU A 240 -19.32 4.93 -27.19
CA LEU A 240 -19.36 5.25 -28.60
C LEU A 240 -20.10 4.14 -29.37
N PRO A 241 -20.52 4.38 -30.63
CA PRO A 241 -21.15 3.35 -31.46
C PRO A 241 -20.27 2.12 -31.60
N GLU A 242 -20.86 0.93 -31.50
CA GLU A 242 -20.17 -0.34 -31.77
C GLU A 242 -19.91 -0.54 -33.28
N LEU A 243 -20.77 0.01 -34.10
CA LEU A 243 -20.63 -0.05 -35.56
C LEU A 243 -19.78 1.12 -36.07
N PRO A 244 -19.03 0.93 -37.14
CA PRO A 244 -18.30 2.00 -37.80
C PRO A 244 -19.22 3.14 -38.25
N ILE A 245 -18.67 4.35 -38.26
CA ILE A 245 -19.36 5.52 -38.83
C ILE A 245 -19.12 5.49 -40.33
N PHE A 246 -20.22 5.55 -41.10
CA PHE A 246 -20.19 5.72 -42.53
C PHE A 246 -20.45 7.17 -42.89
N ALA A 247 -19.51 7.82 -43.55
CA ALA A 247 -19.55 9.25 -43.81
C ALA A 247 -19.23 9.56 -45.26
N THR A 248 -19.57 10.76 -45.71
CA THR A 248 -19.17 11.33 -46.98
C THR A 248 -18.36 12.61 -46.75
N THR A 249 -17.60 13.03 -47.76
CA THR A 249 -16.87 14.32 -47.69
C THR A 249 -17.75 15.54 -48.01
N ASP A 250 -18.96 15.31 -48.52
CA ASP A 250 -19.86 16.37 -48.97
C ASP A 250 -20.77 16.92 -47.90
N ALA A 251 -20.87 16.23 -46.75
CA ALA A 251 -21.73 16.62 -45.61
C ALA A 251 -21.11 16.27 -44.30
N LYS A 252 -21.45 17.06 -43.29
CA LYS A 252 -21.14 16.73 -41.89
C LYS A 252 -21.90 15.49 -41.47
N GLN A 253 -21.24 14.65 -40.67
CA GLN A 253 -21.83 13.43 -40.14
C GLN A 253 -21.82 13.48 -38.63
N GLY A 254 -22.94 13.07 -38.05
CA GLY A 254 -23.09 12.99 -36.59
C GLY A 254 -22.25 11.87 -35.97
N VAL A 255 -21.59 12.14 -34.88
CA VAL A 255 -20.87 11.19 -34.04
C VAL A 255 -21.63 11.03 -32.71
N PRO A 256 -22.38 9.93 -32.52
CA PRO A 256 -23.09 9.72 -31.26
C PRO A 256 -22.09 9.53 -30.11
N VAL A 257 -22.27 10.33 -29.06
CA VAL A 257 -21.43 10.34 -27.87
C VAL A 257 -22.34 10.25 -26.65
N LYS A 258 -22.15 9.21 -25.82
CA LYS A 258 -22.80 9.08 -24.52
C LYS A 258 -21.77 9.06 -23.44
N VAL A 259 -22.01 9.86 -22.41
CA VAL A 259 -21.08 9.96 -21.27
C VAL A 259 -21.86 9.93 -19.98
N GLU A 260 -21.36 9.17 -19.01
CA GLU A 260 -21.77 9.23 -17.62
C GLU A 260 -20.57 9.67 -16.77
N SER A 261 -20.74 10.71 -15.95
CA SER A 261 -19.68 11.23 -15.09
C SER A 261 -20.24 11.59 -13.72
N VAL A 262 -19.65 11.05 -12.67
CA VAL A 262 -20.07 11.36 -11.28
C VAL A 262 -19.84 12.82 -10.94
N ARG A 263 -18.71 13.40 -11.40
CA ARG A 263 -18.41 14.84 -11.20
C ARG A 263 -19.11 15.75 -12.21
N GLY A 264 -19.57 15.20 -13.30
CA GLY A 264 -20.05 15.95 -14.46
C GLY A 264 -18.98 16.11 -15.55
N VAL A 265 -19.43 16.33 -16.76
CA VAL A 265 -18.55 16.50 -17.93
C VAL A 265 -18.13 17.98 -18.04
N HIS A 266 -16.83 18.22 -18.07
CA HIS A 266 -16.25 19.56 -18.23
C HIS A 266 -15.89 19.88 -19.68
N GLU A 267 -15.33 18.89 -20.39
CA GLU A 267 -14.89 19.09 -21.77
C GLU A 267 -15.07 17.81 -22.58
N VAL A 268 -15.44 17.97 -23.85
CA VAL A 268 -15.41 16.92 -24.86
C VAL A 268 -14.56 17.40 -26.02
N ILE A 269 -13.58 16.57 -26.44
CA ILE A 269 -12.74 16.83 -27.60
C ILE A 269 -12.89 15.68 -28.57
N ILE A 270 -13.07 15.98 -29.85
CA ILE A 270 -13.13 15.01 -30.91
C ILE A 270 -11.97 15.23 -31.89
N TYR A 271 -11.26 14.15 -32.17
CA TYR A 271 -10.18 14.09 -33.15
C TYR A 271 -10.57 13.18 -34.31
N ARG A 272 -10.20 13.58 -35.52
CA ARG A 272 -10.08 12.65 -36.65
C ARG A 272 -8.70 12.06 -36.68
N ILE A 273 -8.59 10.77 -36.95
CA ILE A 273 -7.34 10.07 -37.18
C ILE A 273 -7.14 9.94 -38.70
N GLU A 274 -6.18 10.68 -39.21
CA GLU A 274 -5.83 10.76 -40.61
C GLU A 274 -4.39 10.35 -40.83
N ASN A 275 -4.12 9.32 -41.60
CA ASN A 275 -2.78 8.78 -41.82
C ASN A 275 -2.00 8.53 -40.49
N GLY A 276 -2.72 8.15 -39.43
CA GLY A 276 -2.17 7.89 -38.11
C GLY A 276 -1.93 9.13 -37.25
N GLN A 277 -2.30 10.32 -37.72
CA GLN A 277 -2.20 11.59 -36.97
C GLN A 277 -3.55 12.01 -36.38
N GLU A 278 -3.53 12.57 -35.19
CA GLU A 278 -4.71 13.13 -34.52
C GLU A 278 -4.92 14.58 -34.93
N ILE A 279 -6.08 14.89 -35.50
CA ILE A 279 -6.49 16.23 -35.90
C ILE A 279 -7.71 16.62 -35.09
N GLU A 280 -7.59 17.60 -34.21
CA GLU A 280 -8.72 18.12 -33.44
C GLU A 280 -9.73 18.79 -34.39
N VAL A 281 -11.01 18.33 -34.29
CA VAL A 281 -12.09 18.82 -35.14
C VAL A 281 -13.23 19.45 -34.33
N LEU A 282 -13.30 19.14 -33.04
CA LEU A 282 -14.28 19.72 -32.13
C LEU A 282 -13.69 19.79 -30.72
N ARG A 283 -13.92 20.91 -30.06
CA ARG A 283 -13.66 21.10 -28.62
C ARG A 283 -14.82 21.86 -28.02
N GLU A 284 -15.51 21.27 -27.08
CA GLU A 284 -16.64 21.87 -26.41
C GLU A 284 -16.49 21.81 -24.89
N GLN A 285 -16.66 22.97 -24.27
CA GLN A 285 -16.79 23.06 -22.82
C GLN A 285 -18.23 22.68 -22.43
N LYS A 286 -18.38 21.90 -21.37
CA LYS A 286 -19.65 21.44 -20.81
C LYS A 286 -19.85 22.03 -19.42
N ASN A 287 -21.11 22.09 -18.97
CA ASN A 287 -21.46 22.76 -17.72
C ASN A 287 -21.62 21.80 -16.53
N GLY A 288 -20.86 20.68 -16.54
CA GLY A 288 -20.89 19.70 -15.46
C GLY A 288 -22.09 18.75 -15.51
N GLU A 289 -22.66 18.51 -16.69
CA GLU A 289 -23.75 17.54 -16.87
C GLU A 289 -23.24 16.14 -16.48
N LYS A 290 -23.96 15.45 -15.58
CA LYS A 290 -23.62 14.10 -15.13
C LYS A 290 -23.94 13.02 -16.16
N GLN A 291 -24.85 13.29 -17.06
CA GLN A 291 -25.20 12.46 -18.19
C GLN A 291 -25.25 13.34 -19.44
N LEU A 292 -24.53 12.92 -20.48
CA LEU A 292 -24.48 13.59 -21.77
C LEU A 292 -24.82 12.57 -22.85
N ASP A 293 -25.85 12.87 -23.66
CA ASP A 293 -26.21 12.07 -24.84
C ASP A 293 -26.46 13.06 -25.97
N TYR A 294 -25.48 13.17 -26.88
CA TYR A 294 -25.56 14.13 -27.99
C TYR A 294 -24.80 13.63 -29.21
N THR A 295 -25.10 14.20 -30.36
CA THR A 295 -24.52 13.78 -31.62
C THR A 295 -23.95 14.99 -32.36
N PRO A 296 -22.72 15.42 -32.00
CA PRO A 296 -22.08 16.52 -32.70
C PRO A 296 -21.77 16.16 -34.14
N GLU A 297 -21.98 17.15 -35.03
CA GLU A 297 -21.70 17.00 -36.45
C GLU A 297 -20.29 17.48 -36.79
N ILE A 298 -19.49 16.63 -37.41
CA ILE A 298 -18.12 16.93 -37.83
C ILE A 298 -17.94 16.66 -39.34
N ASP A 299 -16.94 17.34 -39.91
CA ASP A 299 -16.50 17.08 -41.28
C ASP A 299 -15.57 15.87 -41.35
N PHE A 300 -15.69 15.05 -42.43
CA PHE A 300 -14.83 13.91 -42.72
C PHE A 300 -14.00 14.16 -43.97
N THR A 301 -12.80 13.59 -44.03
CA THR A 301 -11.95 13.58 -45.22
C THR A 301 -11.77 12.15 -45.71
N GLU A 302 -11.34 11.96 -46.97
CA GLU A 302 -11.08 10.63 -47.55
C GLU A 302 -10.02 9.83 -46.78
N THR A 303 -9.15 10.52 -46.02
CA THR A 303 -8.09 9.92 -45.22
C THR A 303 -8.49 9.63 -43.77
N THR A 304 -9.73 9.98 -43.38
CA THR A 304 -10.24 9.69 -42.05
C THR A 304 -10.45 8.19 -41.86
N SER A 305 -9.73 7.59 -40.92
CA SER A 305 -9.81 6.15 -40.60
C SER A 305 -10.54 5.85 -39.30
N GLN A 306 -10.49 6.78 -38.36
CA GLN A 306 -11.10 6.66 -37.01
C GLN A 306 -11.48 8.03 -36.48
N ILE A 307 -12.44 8.02 -35.57
CA ILE A 307 -12.75 9.14 -34.69
C ILE A 307 -12.31 8.76 -33.29
N LYS A 308 -11.56 9.65 -32.64
CA LYS A 308 -11.18 9.54 -31.21
C LYS A 308 -11.94 10.60 -30.43
N VAL A 309 -12.57 10.20 -29.35
CA VAL A 309 -13.27 11.09 -28.43
C VAL A 309 -12.56 11.05 -27.08
N VAL A 310 -12.28 12.23 -26.53
CA VAL A 310 -11.70 12.42 -25.20
C VAL A 310 -12.70 13.21 -24.37
N VAL A 311 -12.99 12.73 -23.17
CA VAL A 311 -13.92 13.35 -22.24
C VAL A 311 -13.24 13.60 -20.91
N SER A 312 -13.28 14.83 -20.42
CA SER A 312 -12.73 15.25 -19.15
C SER A 312 -13.83 15.69 -18.18
N ASP A 313 -13.65 15.35 -16.91
CA ASP A 313 -14.42 15.88 -15.78
C ASP A 313 -13.68 17.02 -15.05
N GLY A 314 -12.67 17.61 -15.70
CA GLY A 314 -11.84 18.68 -15.18
C GLY A 314 -10.57 18.22 -14.43
N ARG A 315 -10.40 16.91 -14.17
CA ARG A 315 -9.17 16.37 -13.55
C ARG A 315 -8.14 16.03 -14.62
N VAL A 316 -6.89 16.44 -14.38
CA VAL A 316 -5.78 16.16 -15.30
C VAL A 316 -5.38 14.68 -15.19
N GLY A 317 -5.24 14.01 -16.35
CA GLY A 317 -4.83 12.60 -16.41
C GLY A 317 -5.92 11.59 -16.01
N LYS A 318 -7.17 12.05 -15.90
CA LYS A 318 -8.35 11.22 -15.57
C LYS A 318 -9.41 11.29 -16.68
N GLU A 319 -8.99 11.45 -17.93
CA GLU A 319 -9.89 11.53 -19.08
C GLU A 319 -10.35 10.14 -19.52
N ALA A 320 -11.61 10.06 -19.98
CA ALA A 320 -12.08 8.88 -20.73
C ALA A 320 -11.75 9.05 -22.20
N VAL A 321 -11.20 8.00 -22.80
CA VAL A 321 -10.81 8.00 -24.22
C VAL A 321 -11.46 6.82 -24.93
N GLY A 322 -12.12 7.08 -26.04
CA GLY A 322 -12.70 6.05 -26.91
C GLY A 322 -12.41 6.32 -28.38
N THR A 323 -12.45 5.26 -29.18
CA THR A 323 -12.28 5.35 -30.64
C THR A 323 -13.36 4.56 -31.37
N VAL A 324 -13.82 5.06 -32.52
CA VAL A 324 -14.71 4.36 -33.42
C VAL A 324 -14.15 4.44 -34.85
N LYS A 325 -14.23 3.34 -35.62
CA LYS A 325 -13.79 3.31 -37.02
C LYS A 325 -14.69 4.20 -37.88
N ALA A 326 -14.09 4.82 -38.89
CA ALA A 326 -14.81 5.57 -39.91
C ALA A 326 -14.50 5.03 -41.29
N TYR A 327 -15.52 4.96 -42.13
CA TYR A 327 -15.41 4.64 -43.54
C TYR A 327 -16.02 5.80 -44.34
N VAL A 328 -15.20 6.42 -45.17
CA VAL A 328 -15.57 7.64 -45.89
C VAL A 328 -15.69 7.32 -47.38
N ASN A 329 -16.75 7.80 -48.02
CA ASN A 329 -17.04 7.60 -49.46
C ASN A 329 -17.02 6.13 -49.92
N MET A 330 -17.33 5.19 -48.99
CA MET A 330 -17.47 3.80 -49.39
C MET A 330 -18.83 3.55 -50.04
N ASP A 331 -18.85 3.02 -51.25
CA ASP A 331 -20.05 2.51 -51.88
C ASP A 331 -20.63 1.35 -51.06
N VAL A 332 -21.82 1.54 -50.52
CA VAL A 332 -22.54 0.46 -49.85
C VAL A 332 -22.99 -0.50 -50.94
N ALA A 333 -22.45 -1.70 -50.97
CA ALA A 333 -22.85 -2.73 -51.92
C ALA A 333 -24.36 -2.98 -51.80
N THR A 334 -25.11 -2.62 -52.84
CA THR A 334 -26.55 -2.88 -52.89
C THR A 334 -26.75 -4.35 -53.22
N VAL A 335 -27.13 -5.16 -52.24
CA VAL A 335 -27.52 -6.56 -52.47
C VAL A 335 -28.92 -6.58 -53.03
N ASN A 336 -29.05 -6.68 -54.33
CA ASN A 336 -30.30 -6.97 -55.01
C ASN A 336 -30.66 -8.44 -54.82
N ILE A 337 -31.53 -8.75 -53.87
CA ILE A 337 -32.12 -10.08 -53.77
C ILE A 337 -33.23 -10.16 -54.78
N SER A 338 -32.94 -10.71 -55.98
CA SER A 338 -33.98 -11.09 -56.93
C SER A 338 -34.64 -12.39 -56.45
N SER A 339 -35.86 -12.33 -55.96
CA SER A 339 -36.70 -13.50 -55.75
C SER A 339 -37.03 -14.09 -57.13
N LYS A 340 -36.48 -15.25 -57.48
CA LYS A 340 -37.03 -16.07 -58.55
C LYS A 340 -38.33 -16.69 -58.06
N THR A 341 -39.43 -16.25 -58.58
CA THR A 341 -40.72 -16.96 -58.61
C THR A 341 -40.62 -18.22 -59.40
#